data_e57bdef073ed09e1be1070570caf35ad
#
_entry.id   e57bdef073ed09e1be1070570caf35ad
#
_cell.length_a   1.000
_cell.length_b   1.000
_cell.length_c   1.000
_cell.angle_alpha   90.00
_cell.angle_beta   90.00
_cell.angle_gamma   90.00
#
_symmetry.space_group_name_H-M   'P 1'
#
loop_
_entity.id
_entity.type
_entity.pdbx_description
1 polymer ?
#
loop_
_entity_poly.entity_id
_entity_poly.type
_entity_poly.pdbx_seq_one_letter_code
_entity_poly.pdbx_strand_id
1 'polypeptide(L)'
;MVRKAAYYGAKVKVILETCLLTEEEIVKACLLAKEAGAAYVKTSTGFSKGGATAEHVKLMRKTVGPEMGVKASGGIRDYETAVAMINAGADRIGASASVQIVEEWKAKGQP
;
A
#
# COMPACT_ATOMS: atom_id res chain seq x y z
N MET A 1 -19.12 2.61 -8.62
CA MET A 1 -19.02 2.59 -7.16
C MET A 1 -18.02 3.62 -6.61
N VAL A 2 -16.75 3.57 -7.00
CA VAL A 2 -15.73 4.50 -6.49
C VAL A 2 -16.08 5.95 -6.78
N ARG A 3 -16.44 6.27 -8.00
CA ARG A 3 -16.82 7.65 -8.39
C ARG A 3 -18.03 8.16 -7.62
N LYS A 4 -19.00 7.29 -7.38
CA LYS A 4 -20.20 7.66 -6.64
C LYS A 4 -19.86 7.96 -5.18
N ALA A 5 -19.01 7.13 -4.58
CA ALA A 5 -18.55 7.37 -3.21
C ALA A 5 -17.79 8.70 -3.10
N ALA A 6 -16.91 9.00 -4.06
CA ALA A 6 -16.16 10.26 -4.08
C ALA A 6 -17.08 11.46 -4.24
N TYR A 7 -18.13 11.33 -5.05
CA TYR A 7 -19.14 12.38 -5.24
C TYR A 7 -19.79 12.78 -3.91
N TYR A 8 -20.01 11.80 -3.04
CA TYR A 8 -20.58 12.06 -1.71
C TYR A 8 -19.53 12.36 -0.64
N GLY A 9 -18.30 12.64 -1.03
CA GLY A 9 -17.23 13.00 -0.11
C GLY A 9 -16.55 11.81 0.57
N ALA A 10 -16.89 10.60 0.23
CA ALA A 10 -16.25 9.42 0.79
C ALA A 10 -14.91 9.15 0.10
N LYS A 11 -13.91 8.73 0.90
CA LYS A 11 -12.61 8.30 0.38
C LYS A 11 -12.63 6.78 0.18
N VAL A 12 -12.33 6.33 -1.02
CA VAL A 12 -12.35 4.91 -1.36
C VAL A 12 -10.94 4.38 -1.47
N LYS A 13 -10.72 3.22 -0.87
CA LYS A 13 -9.47 2.48 -0.89
C LYS A 13 -9.70 1.22 -1.73
N VAL A 14 -8.90 1.03 -2.77
CA VAL A 14 -8.99 -0.16 -3.62
C VAL A 14 -7.90 -1.13 -3.21
N ILE A 15 -8.28 -2.35 -2.84
CA ILE A 15 -7.34 -3.40 -2.46
C ILE A 15 -7.07 -4.26 -3.69
N LEU A 16 -5.81 -4.35 -4.11
CA LEU A 16 -5.43 -5.07 -5.31
C LEU A 16 -5.14 -6.56 -5.09
N GLU A 17 -4.67 -6.94 -3.91
CA GLU A 17 -4.17 -8.29 -3.61
C GLU A 17 -3.00 -8.63 -4.54
N THR A 18 -1.95 -7.82 -4.47
CA THR A 18 -0.81 -7.86 -5.40
C THR A 18 -0.11 -9.21 -5.49
N CYS A 19 -0.14 -10.01 -4.42
CA CYS A 19 0.47 -11.34 -4.45
C CYS A 19 -0.23 -12.30 -5.44
N LEU A 20 -1.42 -11.97 -5.89
CA LEU A 20 -2.19 -12.77 -6.85
C LEU A 20 -2.12 -12.22 -8.27
N LEU A 21 -1.41 -11.12 -8.48
CA LEU A 21 -1.37 -10.41 -9.75
C LEU A 21 0.01 -10.40 -10.37
N THR A 22 0.05 -10.36 -11.70
CA THR A 22 1.29 -10.08 -12.43
C THR A 22 1.57 -8.57 -12.35
N GLU A 23 2.77 -8.16 -12.70
CA GLU A 23 3.11 -6.74 -12.73
C GLU A 23 2.22 -5.96 -13.69
N GLU A 24 1.91 -6.53 -14.85
CA GLU A 24 1.00 -5.91 -15.81
C GLU A 24 -0.40 -5.71 -15.22
N GLU A 25 -0.88 -6.71 -14.49
CA GLU A 25 -2.18 -6.63 -13.83
C GLU A 25 -2.19 -5.57 -12.72
N ILE A 26 -1.10 -5.44 -11.99
CA ILE A 26 -0.96 -4.41 -10.95
C ILE A 26 -1.04 -3.03 -11.59
N VAL A 27 -0.30 -2.79 -12.67
CA VAL A 27 -0.32 -1.52 -13.39
C VAL A 27 -1.72 -1.21 -13.89
N LYS A 28 -2.38 -2.17 -14.52
CA LYS A 28 -3.73 -1.99 -15.06
C LYS A 28 -4.73 -1.69 -13.95
N ALA A 29 -4.67 -2.41 -12.84
CA ALA A 29 -5.57 -2.19 -11.71
C ALA A 29 -5.35 -0.81 -11.09
N CYS A 30 -4.09 -0.37 -10.96
CA CYS A 30 -3.76 0.97 -10.45
C CYS A 30 -4.31 2.06 -11.36
N LEU A 31 -4.16 1.91 -12.67
CA LEU A 31 -4.69 2.89 -13.62
C LEU A 31 -6.22 2.97 -13.56
N LEU A 32 -6.88 1.84 -13.44
CA LEU A 32 -8.34 1.81 -13.31
C LEU A 32 -8.81 2.47 -12.02
N ALA A 33 -8.11 2.21 -10.92
CA ALA A 33 -8.42 2.83 -9.63
C ALA A 33 -8.23 4.34 -9.69
N LYS A 34 -7.15 4.80 -10.32
CA LYS A 34 -6.87 6.22 -10.50
C LYS A 34 -7.94 6.89 -11.35
N GLU A 35 -8.29 6.28 -12.47
CA GLU A 35 -9.34 6.79 -13.36
C GLU A 35 -10.69 6.89 -12.65
N ALA A 36 -11.00 5.93 -11.80
CA ALA A 36 -12.24 5.92 -11.04
C ALA A 36 -12.27 6.92 -9.89
N GLY A 37 -11.14 7.54 -9.53
CA GLY A 37 -11.08 8.54 -8.48
C GLY A 37 -10.86 7.98 -7.08
N ALA A 38 -10.27 6.78 -6.96
CA ALA A 38 -9.95 6.23 -5.65
C ALA A 38 -8.91 7.10 -4.94
N ALA A 39 -9.03 7.22 -3.62
CA ALA A 39 -8.07 7.99 -2.82
C ALA A 39 -6.79 7.19 -2.53
N TYR A 40 -6.91 5.87 -2.42
CA TYR A 40 -5.80 4.99 -2.09
C TYR A 40 -5.85 3.69 -2.88
N VAL A 41 -4.67 3.13 -3.14
CA VAL A 41 -4.54 1.72 -3.54
C VAL A 41 -3.78 1.00 -2.42
N LYS A 42 -4.22 -0.20 -2.10
CA LYS A 42 -3.65 -1.02 -1.03
C LYS A 42 -3.18 -2.33 -1.60
N THR A 43 -2.02 -2.81 -1.14
CA THR A 43 -1.45 -4.05 -1.67
C THR A 43 -2.29 -5.29 -1.36
N SER A 44 -2.71 -5.45 -0.11
CA SER A 44 -3.20 -6.75 0.37
C SER A 44 -4.22 -6.61 1.48
N THR A 45 -5.08 -7.62 1.60
CA THR A 45 -6.02 -7.74 2.73
C THR A 45 -5.31 -8.25 3.99
N GLY A 46 -4.23 -8.99 3.82
CA GLY A 46 -3.55 -9.67 4.92
C GLY A 46 -3.99 -11.13 5.08
N PHE A 47 -4.92 -11.59 4.26
CA PHE A 47 -5.48 -12.94 4.35
C PHE A 47 -5.07 -13.88 3.22
N SER A 48 -4.35 -13.36 2.21
CA SER A 48 -3.87 -14.16 1.10
C SER A 48 -2.48 -14.75 1.37
N LYS A 49 -1.95 -15.51 0.40
CA LYS A 49 -0.66 -16.20 0.50
C LYS A 49 0.51 -15.27 0.78
N GLY A 50 0.47 -14.06 0.27
CA GLY A 50 1.53 -13.10 0.43
C GLY A 50 1.00 -11.73 0.79
N GLY A 51 1.90 -10.80 1.02
CA GLY A 51 1.56 -9.45 1.37
C GLY A 51 2.30 -8.44 0.52
N ALA A 52 2.60 -7.31 1.10
CA ALA A 52 3.31 -6.23 0.42
C ALA A 52 4.76 -6.63 0.12
N THR A 53 5.23 -6.23 -1.05
CA THR A 53 6.66 -6.29 -1.39
C THR A 53 7.08 -4.89 -1.80
N ALA A 54 8.35 -4.55 -1.57
CA ALA A 54 8.87 -3.24 -1.97
C ALA A 54 8.75 -3.04 -3.47
N GLU A 55 8.97 -4.10 -4.26
CA GLU A 55 8.85 -4.03 -5.71
C GLU A 55 7.44 -3.68 -6.16
N HIS A 56 6.43 -4.30 -5.56
CA HIS A 56 5.04 -4.03 -5.88
C HIS A 56 4.64 -2.62 -5.44
N VAL A 57 5.06 -2.19 -4.26
CA VAL A 57 4.79 -0.84 -3.77
C VAL A 57 5.41 0.21 -4.70
N LYS A 58 6.65 0.00 -5.12
CA LYS A 58 7.33 0.89 -6.06
C LYS A 58 6.58 0.98 -7.38
N LEU A 59 6.12 -0.16 -7.90
CA LEU A 59 5.35 -0.23 -9.13
C LEU A 59 4.02 0.52 -9.00
N MET A 60 3.33 0.33 -7.89
CA MET A 60 2.07 1.03 -7.61
C MET A 60 2.28 2.53 -7.54
N ARG A 61 3.30 2.98 -6.80
CA ARG A 61 3.62 4.41 -6.69
C ARG A 61 3.96 5.02 -8.05
N LYS A 62 4.77 4.34 -8.83
CA LYS A 62 5.13 4.81 -10.17
C LYS A 62 3.90 4.96 -11.06
N THR A 63 2.96 4.02 -10.94
CA THR A 63 1.77 3.98 -11.79
C THR A 63 0.75 5.06 -11.40
N VAL A 64 0.48 5.23 -10.10
CA VAL A 64 -0.55 6.16 -9.64
C VAL A 64 -0.07 7.60 -9.51
N GLY A 65 1.24 7.82 -9.47
CA GLY A 65 1.81 9.16 -9.32
C GLY A 65 1.87 9.60 -7.86
N PRO A 66 2.25 10.86 -7.59
CA PRO A 66 2.49 11.33 -6.22
C PRO A 66 1.24 11.71 -5.44
N GLU A 67 0.11 11.90 -6.09
CA GLU A 67 -1.09 12.42 -5.44
C GLU A 67 -1.96 11.35 -4.78
N MET A 68 -2.00 10.16 -5.35
CA MET A 68 -2.81 9.07 -4.81
C MET A 68 -2.05 8.36 -3.70
N GLY A 69 -2.76 7.98 -2.63
CA GLY A 69 -2.14 7.25 -1.53
C GLY A 69 -1.85 5.80 -1.88
N VAL A 70 -0.75 5.28 -1.39
CA VAL A 70 -0.37 3.86 -1.52
C VAL A 70 -0.21 3.29 -0.12
N LYS A 71 -0.96 2.25 0.21
CA LYS A 71 -0.86 1.57 1.49
C LYS A 71 -0.26 0.18 1.31
N ALA A 72 0.83 -0.08 2.01
CA ALA A 72 1.45 -1.39 2.04
C ALA A 72 0.97 -2.16 3.26
N SER A 73 0.47 -3.36 3.06
CA SER A 73 0.03 -4.20 4.17
C SER A 73 0.21 -5.67 3.86
N GLY A 74 0.21 -6.48 4.92
CA GLY A 74 0.47 -7.91 4.81
C GLY A 74 1.97 -8.20 4.88
N GLY A 75 2.37 -9.04 5.83
CA GLY A 75 3.75 -9.47 5.96
C GLY A 75 4.73 -8.45 6.52
N ILE A 76 4.26 -7.29 6.94
CA ILE A 76 5.13 -6.25 7.51
C ILE A 76 5.18 -6.44 9.02
N ARG A 77 6.29 -7.01 9.50
CA ARG A 77 6.41 -7.43 10.90
C ARG A 77 7.56 -6.79 11.67
N ASP A 78 8.41 -6.05 10.98
CA ASP A 78 9.56 -5.42 11.61
C ASP A 78 9.81 -4.03 11.04
N TYR A 79 10.70 -3.30 11.72
CA TYR A 79 11.05 -1.93 11.36
C TYR A 79 11.70 -1.86 9.96
N GLU A 80 12.61 -2.77 9.68
CA GLU A 80 13.33 -2.76 8.40
C GLU A 80 12.39 -2.94 7.22
N THR A 81 11.45 -3.87 7.33
CA THR A 81 10.45 -4.09 6.28
C THR A 81 9.56 -2.86 6.12
N ALA A 82 9.13 -2.25 7.23
CA ALA A 82 8.31 -1.04 7.17
C ALA A 82 9.04 0.09 6.46
N VAL A 83 10.33 0.30 6.78
CA VAL A 83 11.16 1.33 6.15
C VAL A 83 11.32 1.05 4.65
N ALA A 84 11.53 -0.22 4.29
CA ALA A 84 11.65 -0.60 2.87
C ALA A 84 10.39 -0.24 2.09
N MET A 85 9.20 -0.42 2.68
CA MET A 85 7.94 -0.07 2.05
C MET A 85 7.79 1.44 1.89
N ILE A 86 8.16 2.20 2.90
CA ILE A 86 8.12 3.67 2.86
C ILE A 86 9.08 4.18 1.78
N ASN A 87 10.30 3.65 1.74
CA ASN A 87 11.28 4.04 0.74
C ASN A 87 10.84 3.67 -0.68
N ALA A 88 10.04 2.62 -0.82
CA ALA A 88 9.48 2.24 -2.11
C ALA A 88 8.32 3.13 -2.54
N GLY A 89 7.77 3.93 -1.64
CA GLY A 89 6.72 4.89 -1.97
C GLY A 89 5.40 4.74 -1.22
N ALA A 90 5.34 3.89 -0.19
CA ALA A 90 4.12 3.77 0.61
C ALA A 90 3.93 4.99 1.50
N ASP A 91 2.71 5.50 1.55
CA ASP A 91 2.33 6.58 2.45
C ASP A 91 1.85 6.04 3.79
N ARG A 92 1.33 4.81 3.78
CA ARG A 92 0.77 4.18 4.97
C ARG A 92 1.18 2.72 5.03
N ILE A 93 1.30 2.24 6.24
CA ILE A 93 1.67 0.85 6.54
C ILE A 93 0.55 0.22 7.36
N GLY A 94 0.08 -0.94 6.93
CA GLY A 94 -0.82 -1.77 7.71
C GLY A 94 -0.02 -2.94 8.26
N ALA A 95 0.11 -3.02 9.58
CA ALA A 95 0.92 -4.04 10.22
C ALA A 95 0.24 -4.56 11.49
N SER A 96 0.32 -5.88 11.71
CA SER A 96 -0.17 -6.50 12.93
C SER A 96 0.85 -6.43 14.06
N ALA A 97 2.12 -6.10 13.74
CA ALA A 97 3.22 -6.02 14.69
C ALA A 97 3.65 -4.58 14.95
N SER A 98 2.68 -3.67 15.05
CA SER A 98 2.94 -2.23 15.22
C SER A 98 3.80 -1.89 16.43
N VAL A 99 3.55 -2.55 17.56
CA VAL A 99 4.30 -2.30 18.79
C VAL A 99 5.77 -2.67 18.60
N GLN A 100 6.03 -3.82 17.99
CA GLN A 100 7.40 -4.27 17.73
C GLN A 100 8.12 -3.30 16.80
N ILE A 101 7.45 -2.82 15.76
CA ILE A 101 8.04 -1.88 14.81
C ILE A 101 8.42 -0.58 15.50
N VAL A 102 7.56 -0.05 16.36
CA VAL A 102 7.83 1.18 17.10
C VAL A 102 8.99 0.98 18.07
N GLU A 103 9.05 -0.14 18.77
CA GLU A 103 10.13 -0.45 19.68
C GLU A 103 11.48 -0.55 18.97
N GLU A 104 11.52 -1.19 17.82
CA GLU A 104 12.73 -1.29 17.01
C GLU A 104 13.18 0.09 16.50
N TRP A 105 12.24 0.92 16.11
CA TRP A 105 12.52 2.28 15.68
C TRP A 105 13.18 3.10 16.81
N LYS A 106 12.65 3.00 18.01
CA LYS A 106 13.22 3.66 19.18
C LYS A 106 14.61 3.14 19.50
N ALA A 107 14.80 1.82 19.40
CA ALA A 107 16.10 1.19 19.66
C ALA A 107 17.18 1.65 18.68
N LYS A 108 16.80 2.03 17.46
CA LYS A 108 17.73 2.51 16.44
C LYS A 108 18.02 4.02 16.56
N GLY A 109 17.55 4.63 17.63
CA GLY A 109 17.85 6.03 17.89
C GLY A 109 17.16 7.00 16.95
N GLN A 110 15.94 6.73 16.60
CA GLN A 110 15.05 7.50 15.72
C GLN A 110 15.51 8.94 15.41
N PRO A 111 15.38 9.40 14.17
CA PRO A 111 15.72 10.77 13.81
C PRO A 111 14.80 11.79 14.48
#